data_2b646d9ed381655fe2bded143cc92b1c
#
_entry.id   2b646d9ed381655fe2bded143cc92b1c
#
_cell.length_a   1.000
_cell.length_b   1.000
_cell.length_c   1.000
_cell.angle_alpha   90.00
_cell.angle_beta   90.00
_cell.angle_gamma   90.00
#
_symmetry.space_group_name_H-M   'P 1'
#
loop_
_entity.id
_entity.type
_entity.pdbx_description
1 polymer ?
#
loop_
_entity_poly.entity_id
_entity_poly.type
_entity_poly.pdbx_seq_one_letter_code
_entity_poly.pdbx_strand_id
1 'polypeptide(L)'
;MISIASKEMCCGCAACEQRCPTSCIVMREDEEGFLYPQTDTSKCIDCGLCEKVCPVLNQGEKRKPLHVYAAKNTKTRIRLQSSSGGIFTHIAEQIIQKNGVVFGAR
;
A
#
# COMPACT_ATOMS: atom_id res chain seq x y z
N MET A 1 -11.68 13.57 12.15
CA MET A 1 -10.32 13.18 12.66
C MET A 1 -10.15 11.68 12.48
N ILE A 2 -8.98 11.19 12.01
CA ILE A 2 -8.76 9.75 11.79
C ILE A 2 -8.98 8.96 13.09
N SER A 3 -9.90 8.00 13.05
CA SER A 3 -10.21 7.10 14.15
C SER A 3 -10.25 5.67 13.61
N ILE A 4 -9.38 4.80 14.08
CA ILE A 4 -9.32 3.38 13.74
C ILE A 4 -9.72 2.60 14.99
N ALA A 5 -10.62 1.64 14.85
CA ALA A 5 -11.25 0.94 15.97
C ALA A 5 -10.24 0.23 16.89
N SER A 6 -9.14 -0.30 16.33
CA SER A 6 -8.02 -0.84 17.10
C SER A 6 -6.70 -0.59 16.37
N LYS A 7 -5.60 -0.55 17.11
CA LYS A 7 -4.26 -0.37 16.54
C LYS A 7 -3.91 -1.44 15.52
N GLU A 8 -4.27 -2.68 15.76
CA GLU A 8 -3.97 -3.82 14.88
C GLU A 8 -4.56 -3.68 13.47
N MET A 9 -5.62 -2.87 13.33
CA MET A 9 -6.21 -2.60 12.01
C MET A 9 -5.42 -1.57 11.20
N CYS A 10 -4.53 -0.81 11.82
CA CYS A 10 -3.72 0.18 11.12
C CYS A 10 -2.55 -0.49 10.40
N CYS A 11 -2.43 -0.29 9.09
CA CYS A 11 -1.31 -0.83 8.31
C CYS A 11 -0.09 0.12 8.22
N GLY A 12 -0.05 1.21 8.98
CA GLY A 12 1.08 2.14 9.04
C GLY A 12 1.43 2.85 7.73
N CYS A 13 0.50 2.93 6.77
CA CYS A 13 0.78 3.38 5.39
C CYS A 13 1.01 4.89 5.23
N ALA A 14 0.90 5.69 6.28
CA ALA A 14 1.04 7.14 6.30
C ALA A 14 0.12 7.94 5.35
N ALA A 15 -0.86 7.31 4.69
CA ALA A 15 -1.76 7.99 3.76
C ALA A 15 -2.55 9.14 4.42
N CYS A 16 -2.97 8.96 5.67
CA CYS A 16 -3.67 9.99 6.45
C CYS A 16 -2.78 11.22 6.76
N GLU A 17 -1.50 10.99 7.09
CA GLU A 17 -0.51 12.05 7.29
C GLU A 17 -0.27 12.84 6.01
N GLN A 18 0.02 12.14 4.90
CA GLN A 18 0.29 12.77 3.59
C GLN A 18 -0.92 13.55 3.05
N ARG A 19 -2.13 13.13 3.38
CA ARG A 19 -3.37 13.78 2.90
C ARG A 19 -3.84 14.93 3.79
N CYS A 20 -3.25 15.12 4.97
CA CYS A 20 -3.68 16.15 5.90
C CYS A 20 -3.30 17.55 5.44
N PRO A 21 -4.25 18.46 5.13
CA PRO A 21 -3.94 19.79 4.60
C PRO A 21 -3.32 20.72 5.65
N THR A 22 -3.52 20.44 6.95
CA THR A 22 -2.95 21.22 8.05
C THR A 22 -1.73 20.57 8.70
N SER A 23 -1.28 19.41 8.14
CA SER A 23 -0.17 18.63 8.70
C SER A 23 -0.31 18.34 10.21
N CYS A 24 -1.57 18.16 10.66
CA CYS A 24 -1.85 17.87 12.06
C CYS A 24 -1.72 16.39 12.42
N ILE A 25 -1.42 15.51 11.46
CA ILE A 25 -1.23 14.08 11.69
C ILE A 25 0.24 13.76 11.47
N VAL A 26 0.84 13.07 12.44
CA VAL A 26 2.22 12.59 12.38
C VAL A 26 2.22 11.09 12.71
N MET A 27 2.96 10.30 11.94
CA MET A 27 3.16 8.89 12.26
C MET A 27 4.19 8.75 13.38
N ARG A 28 3.82 8.03 14.44
CA ARG A 28 4.68 7.76 15.60
C ARG A 28 4.84 6.27 15.82
N GLU A 29 6.06 5.88 16.12
CA GLU A 29 6.37 4.50 16.55
C GLU A 29 5.81 4.23 17.94
N ASP A 30 5.27 3.04 18.13
CA ASP A 30 4.95 2.53 19.45
C ASP A 30 6.14 1.72 20.04
N GLU A 31 5.92 1.07 21.18
CA GLU A 31 6.94 0.28 21.88
C GLU A 31 7.47 -0.92 21.09
N GLU A 32 6.70 -1.39 20.10
CA GLU A 32 7.06 -2.50 19.21
C GLU A 32 7.68 -2.04 17.88
N GLY A 33 7.77 -0.70 17.66
CA GLY A 33 8.33 -0.10 16.44
C GLY A 33 7.34 0.04 15.28
N PHE A 34 6.03 -0.16 15.52
CA PHE A 34 5.01 0.06 14.50
C PHE A 34 4.56 1.52 14.44
N LEU A 35 4.35 2.03 13.23
CA LEU A 35 3.92 3.41 13.00
C LEU A 35 2.40 3.55 13.09
N TYR A 36 1.96 4.49 13.94
CA TYR A 36 0.55 4.84 14.10
C TYR A 36 0.32 6.35 13.98
N PRO A 37 -0.86 6.78 13.44
CA PRO A 37 -1.17 8.20 13.31
C PRO A 37 -1.49 8.82 14.68
N GLN A 38 -0.79 9.88 15.02
CA GLN A 38 -1.08 10.75 16.15
C GLN A 38 -1.57 12.09 15.64
N THR A 39 -2.73 12.56 16.11
CA THR A 39 -3.36 13.78 15.63
C THR A 39 -3.23 14.91 16.65
N ASP A 40 -2.69 16.05 16.22
CA ASP A 40 -2.78 17.31 16.97
C ASP A 40 -4.16 17.93 16.75
N THR A 41 -5.02 17.77 17.76
CA THR A 41 -6.41 18.23 17.69
C THR A 41 -6.54 19.75 17.61
N SER A 42 -5.54 20.50 18.08
CA SER A 42 -5.54 21.99 18.03
C SER A 42 -5.41 22.53 16.61
N LYS A 43 -4.78 21.76 15.70
CA LYS A 43 -4.60 22.10 14.28
C LYS A 43 -5.60 21.43 13.35
N CYS A 44 -6.39 20.48 13.86
CA CYS A 44 -7.34 19.73 13.06
C CYS A 44 -8.56 20.59 12.71
N ILE A 45 -8.86 20.71 11.42
CA ILE A 45 -10.04 21.42 10.90
C ILE A 45 -11.21 20.47 10.61
N ASP A 46 -11.12 19.24 11.00
CA ASP A 46 -12.14 18.18 10.88
C ASP A 46 -12.69 17.98 9.45
N CYS A 47 -11.83 18.11 8.43
CA CYS A 47 -12.22 17.99 7.02
C CYS A 47 -12.50 16.55 6.55
N GLY A 48 -12.23 15.52 7.33
CA GLY A 48 -12.48 14.11 7.04
C GLY A 48 -11.62 13.49 5.93
N LEU A 49 -10.65 14.22 5.37
CA LEU A 49 -9.81 13.71 4.26
C LEU A 49 -8.93 12.51 4.68
N CYS A 50 -8.46 12.49 5.91
CA CYS A 50 -7.67 11.39 6.46
C CYS A 50 -8.47 10.08 6.54
N GLU A 51 -9.75 10.16 6.86
CA GLU A 51 -10.64 8.99 6.87
C GLU A 51 -10.95 8.52 5.45
N LYS A 52 -11.22 9.45 4.53
CA LYS A 52 -11.51 9.13 3.12
C LYS A 52 -10.34 8.44 2.42
N VAL A 53 -9.10 8.77 2.74
CA VAL A 53 -7.91 8.17 2.11
C VAL A 53 -7.49 6.86 2.76
N CYS A 54 -7.99 6.54 3.95
CA CYS A 54 -7.58 5.36 4.70
C CYS A 54 -8.02 4.06 4.00
N PRO A 55 -7.10 3.18 3.58
CA PRO A 55 -7.46 1.94 2.89
C PRO A 55 -8.12 0.91 3.82
N VAL A 56 -7.98 1.07 5.13
CA VAL A 56 -8.62 0.21 6.13
C VAL A 56 -10.09 0.59 6.30
N LEU A 57 -10.38 1.91 6.37
CA LEU A 57 -11.74 2.42 6.51
C LEU A 57 -12.52 2.39 5.19
N ASN A 58 -11.82 2.52 4.06
CA ASN A 58 -12.42 2.57 2.72
C ASN A 58 -11.85 1.44 1.86
N GLN A 59 -12.28 0.23 2.15
CA GLN A 59 -11.97 -0.92 1.30
C GLN A 59 -12.79 -0.81 0.01
N GLY A 60 -12.10 -0.89 -1.13
CA GLY A 60 -12.74 -0.93 -2.44
C GLY A 60 -13.64 -2.16 -2.59
N GLU A 61 -14.47 -2.17 -3.64
CA GLU A 61 -15.31 -3.32 -3.94
C GLU A 61 -14.49 -4.60 -4.12
N LYS A 62 -14.91 -5.67 -3.45
CA LYS A 62 -14.31 -6.99 -3.60
C LYS A 62 -14.63 -7.52 -4.99
N ARG A 63 -13.61 -7.68 -5.83
CA ARG A 63 -13.74 -8.29 -7.15
C ARG A 63 -13.27 -9.74 -7.10
N LYS A 64 -14.04 -10.64 -7.71
CA LYS A 64 -13.58 -12.01 -7.93
C LYS A 64 -12.58 -12.02 -9.09
N PRO A 65 -11.43 -12.70 -8.97
CA PRO A 65 -10.53 -12.86 -10.10
C PRO A 65 -11.24 -13.66 -11.19
N LEU A 66 -11.02 -13.31 -12.46
CA LEU A 66 -11.53 -14.06 -13.59
C LEU A 66 -10.94 -15.47 -13.66
N HIS A 67 -9.62 -15.55 -13.44
CA HIS A 67 -8.88 -16.80 -13.42
C HIS A 67 -7.73 -16.70 -12.41
N VAL A 68 -7.33 -17.82 -11.85
CA VAL A 68 -6.17 -17.94 -10.96
C VAL A 68 -5.23 -18.99 -11.53
N TYR A 69 -3.96 -18.65 -11.68
CA TYR A 69 -2.96 -19.54 -12.26
C TYR A 69 -1.79 -19.75 -11.30
N ALA A 70 -1.32 -21.00 -11.20
CA ALA A 70 0.00 -21.30 -10.66
C ALA A 70 0.99 -21.29 -11.84
N ALA A 71 1.93 -20.35 -11.85
CA ALA A 71 2.83 -20.17 -12.97
C ALA A 71 4.28 -19.94 -12.51
N LYS A 72 5.23 -20.36 -13.36
CA LYS A 72 6.67 -20.12 -13.17
C LYS A 72 7.34 -19.75 -14.50
N ASN A 73 8.38 -18.93 -14.44
CA ASN A 73 9.20 -18.60 -15.60
C ASN A 73 9.99 -19.84 -16.06
N THR A 74 9.93 -20.13 -17.34
CA THR A 74 10.67 -21.26 -17.95
C THR A 74 12.17 -21.03 -18.01
N LYS A 75 12.62 -19.75 -18.02
CA LYS A 75 14.04 -19.38 -18.00
C LYS A 75 14.56 -19.56 -16.56
N THR A 76 15.30 -20.64 -16.31
CA THR A 76 15.84 -21.00 -15.00
C THR A 76 16.67 -19.87 -14.37
N ARG A 77 17.50 -19.16 -15.15
CA ARG A 77 18.31 -18.04 -14.65
C ARG A 77 17.44 -16.93 -14.03
N ILE A 78 16.37 -16.53 -14.71
CA ILE A 78 15.44 -15.50 -14.21
C ILE A 78 14.74 -15.99 -12.95
N ARG A 79 14.28 -17.23 -12.95
CA ARG A 79 13.60 -17.82 -11.81
C ARG A 79 14.48 -17.89 -10.55
N LEU A 80 15.74 -18.28 -10.68
CA LEU A 80 16.68 -18.37 -9.56
C LEU A 80 17.08 -16.99 -8.98
N GLN A 81 16.98 -15.93 -9.77
CA GLN A 81 17.21 -14.55 -9.34
C GLN A 81 15.95 -13.84 -8.85
N SER A 82 14.81 -14.53 -8.84
CA SER A 82 13.51 -13.98 -8.41
C SER A 82 13.15 -14.52 -7.04
N SER A 83 12.42 -13.72 -6.26
CA SER A 83 11.91 -14.11 -4.94
C SER A 83 10.83 -15.23 -5.01
N SER A 84 10.27 -15.50 -6.19
CA SER A 84 9.21 -16.48 -6.42
C SER A 84 9.34 -17.10 -7.81
N GLY A 85 8.25 -17.35 -8.51
CA GLY A 85 8.23 -17.99 -9.83
C GLY A 85 8.82 -17.18 -10.99
N GLY A 86 9.25 -15.93 -10.81
CA GLY A 86 9.83 -15.08 -11.85
C GLY A 86 8.82 -14.58 -12.88
N ILE A 87 7.54 -14.58 -12.57
CA ILE A 87 6.46 -14.13 -13.47
C ILE A 87 6.43 -12.61 -13.59
N PHE A 88 6.73 -11.87 -12.51
CA PHE A 88 6.84 -10.41 -12.57
C PHE A 88 7.79 -9.95 -13.68
N THR A 89 8.99 -10.52 -13.73
CA THR A 89 9.99 -10.20 -14.77
C THR A 89 9.46 -10.50 -16.17
N HIS A 90 8.77 -11.62 -16.35
CA HIS A 90 8.19 -11.99 -17.64
C HIS A 90 7.13 -10.98 -18.11
N ILE A 91 6.22 -10.58 -17.21
CA ILE A 91 5.18 -9.59 -17.53
C ILE A 91 5.81 -8.21 -17.77
N ALA A 92 6.78 -7.80 -16.94
CA ALA A 92 7.50 -6.54 -17.08
C ALA A 92 8.20 -6.44 -18.44
N GLU A 93 8.91 -7.49 -18.88
CA GLU A 93 9.55 -7.56 -20.20
C GLU A 93 8.53 -7.34 -21.33
N GLN A 94 7.35 -7.97 -21.26
CA GLN A 94 6.29 -7.83 -22.27
C GLN A 94 5.73 -6.40 -22.34
N ILE A 95 5.58 -5.75 -21.17
CA ILE A 95 5.07 -4.36 -21.11
C ILE A 95 6.11 -3.39 -21.67
N ILE A 96 7.39 -3.54 -21.29
CA ILE A 96 8.49 -2.69 -21.77
C ILE A 96 8.68 -2.86 -23.29
N GLN A 97 8.61 -4.08 -23.81
CA GLN A 97 8.69 -4.33 -25.27
C GLN A 97 7.57 -3.63 -26.06
N LYS A 98 6.44 -3.35 -25.41
CA LYS A 98 5.32 -2.59 -25.98
C LYS A 98 5.39 -1.09 -25.67
N ASN A 99 6.56 -0.57 -25.30
CA ASN A 99 6.79 0.82 -24.86
C ASN A 99 5.96 1.23 -23.64
N GLY A 100 5.56 0.28 -22.79
CA GLY A 100 4.88 0.53 -21.52
C GLY A 100 5.85 0.80 -20.38
N VAL A 101 5.31 1.19 -19.22
CA VAL A 101 6.06 1.49 -18.00
C VAL A 101 5.66 0.51 -16.91
N VAL A 102 6.64 0.04 -16.12
CA VAL A 102 6.43 -0.87 -14.99
C VAL A 102 6.95 -0.21 -13.72
N PHE A 103 6.14 -0.23 -12.68
CA PHE A 103 6.52 0.23 -11.33
C PHE A 103 6.62 -0.97 -10.40
N GLY A 104 7.62 -0.97 -9.53
CA GLY A 104 7.82 -2.02 -8.52
C GLY A 104 8.33 -1.43 -7.22
N ALA A 105 8.06 -2.10 -6.10
CA ALA A 105 8.67 -1.79 -4.82
C ALA A 105 10.16 -2.23 -4.84
N ARG A 106 11.00 -1.44 -4.18
CA ARG A 106 12.42 -1.72 -4.00
C ARG A 106 12.68 -2.24 -2.59
#